data_f778128295d6cb1b091ae51c94bf8fd4
#
_entry.id   f778128295d6cb1b091ae51c94bf8fd4
#
_cell.length_a   1.000
_cell.length_b   1.000
_cell.length_c   1.000
_cell.angle_alpha   90.00
_cell.angle_beta   90.00
_cell.angle_gamma   90.00
#
_symmetry.space_group_name_H-M   'P 1'
#
loop_
_entity.id
_entity.type
_entity.pdbx_description
1 polymer ?
#
loop_
_entity_poly.entity_id
_entity_poly.type
_entity_poly.pdbx_seq_one_letter_code
_entity_poly.pdbx_strand_id
1 'polypeptide(L)'
;SYAYFKAQTDGNGTVLTDENGQAKVTPLPDGTGLDYVGEEGEFSLLIPGYVFGREYTTVYETGDDRYAPGQHTIIATDGTAQLSCSFYLNKIDVTKEKNQIELHNLDKNGAITYNVCPIQVDVHVVDGYGHTAVRDKDYTVSFLDENGTQVDTLSEPGKYTIVLDFSISDRYTGKLEGNGTNRLRFEIAKLPMNRAGFGDVQAPYSGKSIADVMSAMTFVGTTTDGKPYKKTFKEGEDYTLTYS
;
A
#
# COMPACT_ATOMS: atom_id res chain seq x y z
N SER A 1 -32.36 -19.93 -19.78
CA SER A 1 -31.11 -19.98 -18.97
C SER A 1 -30.19 -18.92 -19.48
N TYR A 2 -29.79 -18.01 -18.61
CA TYR A 2 -28.81 -16.98 -18.94
C TYR A 2 -27.43 -17.56 -18.68
N ALA A 3 -26.49 -17.30 -19.58
CA ALA A 3 -25.10 -17.66 -19.39
C ALA A 3 -24.26 -16.39 -19.42
N TYR A 4 -23.32 -16.30 -18.51
CA TYR A 4 -22.30 -15.24 -18.51
C TYR A 4 -21.18 -15.67 -19.45
N PHE A 5 -20.64 -14.71 -20.18
CA PHE A 5 -19.56 -14.96 -21.11
C PHE A 5 -18.51 -13.88 -20.94
N LYS A 6 -17.26 -14.28 -21.04
CA LYS A 6 -16.13 -13.37 -21.16
C LYS A 6 -15.76 -13.25 -22.63
N ALA A 7 -15.61 -12.04 -23.14
CA ALA A 7 -15.07 -11.84 -24.48
C ALA A 7 -13.64 -12.38 -24.57
N GLN A 8 -13.32 -13.06 -25.66
CA GLN A 8 -11.96 -13.49 -25.97
C GLN A 8 -11.20 -12.31 -26.58
N THR A 9 -10.02 -12.03 -26.08
CA THR A 9 -9.14 -10.97 -26.60
C THR A 9 -7.87 -11.56 -27.19
N ASP A 10 -7.26 -10.85 -28.12
CA ASP A 10 -5.90 -11.12 -28.58
C ASP A 10 -4.86 -10.66 -27.54
N GLY A 11 -3.56 -10.86 -27.85
CA GLY A 11 -2.47 -10.45 -26.98
C GLY A 11 -2.34 -8.93 -26.74
N ASN A 12 -3.11 -8.11 -27.46
CA ASN A 12 -3.15 -6.65 -27.35
C ASN A 12 -4.44 -6.14 -26.69
N GLY A 13 -5.32 -7.05 -26.22
CA GLY A 13 -6.59 -6.70 -25.61
C GLY A 13 -7.75 -6.44 -26.59
N THR A 14 -7.54 -6.66 -27.90
CA THR A 14 -8.60 -6.47 -28.91
C THR A 14 -9.57 -7.65 -28.88
N VAL A 15 -10.87 -7.38 -28.84
CA VAL A 15 -11.90 -8.42 -28.86
C VAL A 15 -11.85 -9.21 -30.18
N LEU A 16 -11.72 -10.52 -30.06
CA LEU A 16 -11.77 -11.42 -31.22
C LEU A 16 -13.21 -11.57 -31.70
N THR A 17 -13.40 -11.48 -33.03
CA THR A 17 -14.71 -11.69 -33.63
C THR A 17 -14.75 -12.98 -34.43
N ASP A 18 -15.95 -13.54 -34.60
CA ASP A 18 -16.23 -14.64 -35.50
C ASP A 18 -16.39 -14.16 -36.97
N GLU A 19 -16.71 -15.06 -37.85
CA GLU A 19 -16.94 -14.78 -39.29
C GLU A 19 -18.15 -13.87 -39.56
N ASN A 20 -19.06 -13.72 -38.58
CA ASN A 20 -20.22 -12.86 -38.66
C ASN A 20 -19.97 -11.49 -37.96
N GLY A 21 -18.74 -11.24 -37.50
CA GLY A 21 -18.36 -10.03 -36.76
C GLY A 21 -18.84 -9.98 -35.31
N GLN A 22 -19.31 -11.11 -34.75
CA GLN A 22 -19.70 -11.20 -33.36
C GLN A 22 -18.50 -11.55 -32.46
N ALA A 23 -18.48 -10.98 -31.25
CA ALA A 23 -17.44 -11.27 -30.29
C ALA A 23 -17.39 -12.77 -29.95
N LYS A 24 -16.20 -13.37 -30.09
CA LYS A 24 -15.95 -14.72 -29.56
C LYS A 24 -15.96 -14.66 -28.05
N VAL A 25 -16.64 -15.61 -27.43
CA VAL A 25 -16.86 -15.61 -25.99
C VAL A 25 -16.53 -16.96 -25.37
N THR A 26 -16.12 -16.93 -24.11
CA THR A 26 -15.92 -18.10 -23.27
C THR A 26 -17.02 -18.12 -22.22
N PRO A 27 -17.79 -19.22 -22.09
CA PRO A 27 -18.80 -19.34 -21.04
C PRO A 27 -18.15 -19.30 -19.66
N LEU A 28 -18.77 -18.57 -18.73
CA LEU A 28 -18.40 -18.57 -17.32
C LEU A 28 -19.42 -19.41 -16.53
N PRO A 29 -18.96 -20.25 -15.60
CA PRO A 29 -19.86 -20.95 -14.69
C PRO A 29 -20.74 -19.97 -13.91
N ASP A 30 -21.98 -20.37 -13.64
CA ASP A 30 -22.92 -19.59 -12.85
C ASP A 30 -22.34 -19.28 -11.46
N GLY A 31 -22.42 -18.04 -11.01
CA GLY A 31 -21.89 -17.61 -9.72
C GLY A 31 -20.37 -17.39 -9.68
N THR A 32 -19.66 -17.46 -10.80
CA THR A 32 -18.22 -17.15 -10.85
C THR A 32 -18.01 -15.64 -10.69
N GLY A 33 -17.19 -15.26 -9.70
CA GLY A 33 -16.65 -13.91 -9.60
C GLY A 33 -15.70 -13.65 -10.76
N LEU A 34 -15.77 -12.45 -11.34
CA LEU A 34 -14.88 -12.01 -12.41
C LEU A 34 -13.73 -11.22 -11.79
N ASP A 35 -12.52 -11.46 -12.29
CA ASP A 35 -11.38 -10.69 -11.84
C ASP A 35 -11.50 -9.25 -12.38
N TYR A 36 -11.09 -8.29 -11.55
CA TYR A 36 -11.00 -6.89 -11.94
C TYR A 36 -9.97 -6.71 -13.04
N VAL A 37 -10.34 -5.98 -14.10
CA VAL A 37 -9.49 -5.76 -15.28
C VAL A 37 -9.11 -4.29 -15.50
N GLY A 38 -9.43 -3.42 -14.55
CA GLY A 38 -8.96 -2.03 -14.51
C GLY A 38 -9.76 -1.03 -15.33
N GLU A 39 -10.47 -1.45 -16.35
CA GLU A 39 -11.15 -0.55 -17.27
C GLU A 39 -12.55 -1.04 -17.65
N GLU A 40 -13.23 -0.20 -18.40
CA GLU A 40 -14.57 -0.38 -18.92
C GLU A 40 -14.75 -1.75 -19.55
N GLY A 41 -15.48 -2.53 -18.82
CA GLY A 41 -15.52 -3.94 -18.98
C GLY A 41 -16.09 -4.39 -20.27
N GLU A 42 -15.44 -5.28 -20.68
CA GLU A 42 -15.75 -6.32 -21.61
C GLU A 42 -16.87 -7.24 -21.08
N PHE A 43 -17.69 -6.76 -20.11
CA PHE A 43 -18.81 -7.52 -19.57
C PHE A 43 -20.07 -7.17 -20.36
N SER A 44 -20.38 -7.97 -21.35
CA SER A 44 -21.65 -7.90 -22.06
C SER A 44 -22.50 -9.11 -21.74
N LEU A 45 -23.79 -8.90 -21.56
CA LEU A 45 -24.77 -9.96 -21.43
C LEU A 45 -25.12 -10.44 -22.84
N LEU A 46 -24.80 -11.72 -23.12
CA LEU A 46 -25.21 -12.35 -24.39
C LEU A 46 -26.54 -13.06 -24.20
N ILE A 47 -27.51 -12.74 -25.06
CA ILE A 47 -28.81 -13.38 -25.11
C ILE A 47 -28.82 -14.32 -26.32
N PRO A 48 -28.87 -15.65 -26.11
CA PRO A 48 -28.87 -16.59 -27.21
C PRO A 48 -30.03 -16.33 -28.19
N GLY A 49 -29.70 -16.27 -29.48
CA GLY A 49 -30.67 -16.02 -30.52
C GLY A 49 -30.93 -14.55 -30.86
N TYR A 50 -30.28 -13.62 -30.13
CA TYR A 50 -30.39 -12.19 -30.37
C TYR A 50 -29.04 -11.57 -30.72
N VAL A 51 -29.04 -10.52 -31.54
CA VAL A 51 -27.82 -9.82 -31.96
C VAL A 51 -27.62 -8.56 -31.14
N PHE A 52 -26.53 -8.55 -30.34
CA PHE A 52 -26.14 -7.37 -29.57
C PHE A 52 -25.90 -6.16 -30.46
N GLY A 53 -26.36 -4.99 -30.02
CA GLY A 53 -26.23 -3.73 -30.73
C GLY A 53 -27.25 -3.52 -31.84
N ARG A 54 -27.94 -4.57 -32.27
CA ARG A 54 -29.01 -4.50 -33.28
C ARG A 54 -30.39 -4.84 -32.73
N GLU A 55 -30.50 -5.94 -32.00
CA GLU A 55 -31.77 -6.44 -31.44
C GLU A 55 -31.93 -6.12 -29.96
N TYR A 56 -30.83 -5.87 -29.27
CA TYR A 56 -30.83 -5.38 -27.90
C TYR A 56 -29.54 -4.61 -27.61
N THR A 57 -29.59 -3.80 -26.55
CA THR A 57 -28.45 -3.10 -25.97
C THR A 57 -28.36 -3.43 -24.49
N THR A 58 -27.20 -3.14 -23.88
CA THR A 58 -27.01 -3.33 -22.42
C THR A 58 -26.66 -2.00 -21.75
N VAL A 59 -27.18 -1.83 -20.56
CA VAL A 59 -26.86 -0.70 -19.67
C VAL A 59 -26.64 -1.22 -18.25
N TYR A 60 -25.82 -0.53 -17.48
CA TYR A 60 -25.70 -0.79 -16.06
C TYR A 60 -26.85 -0.13 -15.30
N GLU A 61 -27.19 -0.69 -14.15
CA GLU A 61 -28.18 -0.08 -13.27
C GLU A 61 -27.77 1.35 -12.90
N THR A 62 -28.71 2.25 -12.80
CA THR A 62 -28.45 3.66 -12.48
C THR A 62 -27.75 3.78 -11.13
N GLY A 63 -26.60 4.47 -11.11
CA GLY A 63 -25.77 4.62 -9.91
C GLY A 63 -24.78 3.49 -9.66
N ASP A 64 -24.76 2.46 -10.51
CA ASP A 64 -23.76 1.39 -10.44
C ASP A 64 -22.38 1.93 -10.84
N ASP A 65 -21.40 1.82 -9.92
CA ASP A 65 -19.99 2.04 -10.21
C ASP A 65 -19.41 0.74 -10.79
N ARG A 66 -19.63 0.52 -12.05
CA ARG A 66 -19.20 -0.69 -12.80
C ARG A 66 -17.69 -0.95 -12.80
N TYR A 67 -16.91 0.00 -12.30
CA TYR A 67 -15.46 -0.13 -12.16
C TYR A 67 -15.02 -0.53 -10.74
N ALA A 68 -15.93 -0.55 -9.80
CA ALA A 68 -15.61 -0.96 -8.43
C ALA A 68 -15.78 -2.47 -8.26
N PRO A 69 -14.94 -3.13 -7.44
CA PRO A 69 -15.24 -4.47 -6.98
C PRO A 69 -16.61 -4.55 -6.28
N GLY A 70 -17.28 -5.68 -6.41
CA GLY A 70 -18.59 -5.88 -5.80
C GLY A 70 -19.63 -6.43 -6.77
N GLN A 71 -20.89 -6.39 -6.37
CA GLN A 71 -22.00 -6.83 -7.18
C GLN A 71 -22.44 -5.73 -8.14
N HIS A 72 -22.65 -6.12 -9.40
CA HIS A 72 -23.12 -5.25 -10.48
C HIS A 72 -24.35 -5.84 -11.15
N THR A 73 -25.20 -5.00 -11.67
CA THR A 73 -26.37 -5.40 -12.44
C THR A 73 -26.32 -4.81 -13.85
N ILE A 74 -26.39 -5.67 -14.85
CA ILE A 74 -26.54 -5.31 -16.25
C ILE A 74 -27.99 -5.51 -16.66
N ILE A 75 -28.54 -4.55 -17.35
CA ILE A 75 -29.89 -4.58 -17.92
C ILE A 75 -29.76 -4.66 -19.44
N ALA A 76 -30.23 -5.72 -20.04
CA ALA A 76 -30.40 -5.84 -21.48
C ALA A 76 -31.82 -5.38 -21.86
N THR A 77 -31.91 -4.57 -22.91
CA THR A 77 -33.22 -4.06 -23.40
C THR A 77 -33.24 -3.99 -24.91
N ASP A 78 -34.40 -4.33 -25.50
CA ASP A 78 -34.75 -4.09 -26.90
C ASP A 78 -35.56 -2.82 -27.09
N GLY A 79 -35.70 -2.00 -26.05
CA GLY A 79 -36.54 -0.82 -25.99
C GLY A 79 -37.97 -1.08 -25.51
N THR A 80 -38.40 -2.34 -25.43
CA THR A 80 -39.77 -2.73 -24.99
C THR A 80 -39.71 -3.64 -23.77
N ALA A 81 -38.86 -4.63 -23.79
CA ALA A 81 -38.62 -5.57 -22.71
C ALA A 81 -37.25 -5.34 -22.05
N GLN A 82 -37.15 -5.70 -20.79
CA GLN A 82 -35.90 -5.64 -20.03
C GLN A 82 -35.62 -6.96 -19.34
N LEU A 83 -34.35 -7.35 -19.36
CA LEU A 83 -33.81 -8.48 -18.62
C LEU A 83 -32.65 -7.99 -17.76
N SER A 84 -32.70 -8.23 -16.47
CA SER A 84 -31.61 -7.88 -15.56
C SER A 84 -30.80 -9.12 -15.19
N CYS A 85 -29.50 -8.92 -15.02
CA CYS A 85 -28.55 -9.93 -14.65
C CYS A 85 -27.48 -9.36 -13.74
N SER A 86 -27.16 -10.06 -12.67
CA SER A 86 -26.12 -9.62 -11.73
C SER A 86 -24.86 -10.48 -11.87
N PHE A 87 -23.72 -9.83 -11.74
CA PHE A 87 -22.42 -10.48 -11.67
C PHE A 87 -21.60 -9.85 -10.54
N TYR A 88 -20.48 -10.46 -10.19
CA TYR A 88 -19.62 -10.00 -9.11
C TYR A 88 -18.21 -9.74 -9.64
N LEU A 89 -17.66 -8.55 -9.36
CA LEU A 89 -16.24 -8.26 -9.58
C LEU A 89 -15.45 -8.52 -8.31
N ASN A 90 -14.44 -9.37 -8.42
CA ASN A 90 -13.53 -9.65 -7.33
C ASN A 90 -12.71 -8.41 -6.95
N LYS A 91 -12.32 -8.33 -5.69
CA LYS A 91 -11.36 -7.31 -5.25
C LYS A 91 -10.01 -7.53 -5.94
N ILE A 92 -9.29 -6.45 -6.16
CA ILE A 92 -7.94 -6.47 -6.73
C ILE A 92 -7.00 -7.14 -5.71
N ASP A 93 -6.41 -8.26 -6.08
CA ASP A 93 -5.43 -8.96 -5.25
C ASP A 93 -4.05 -8.30 -5.43
N VAL A 94 -3.68 -7.45 -4.49
CA VAL A 94 -2.41 -6.70 -4.53
C VAL A 94 -1.17 -7.60 -4.57
N THR A 95 -1.29 -8.88 -4.21
CA THR A 95 -0.16 -9.83 -4.25
C THR A 95 0.14 -10.32 -5.67
N LYS A 96 -0.83 -10.21 -6.59
CA LYS A 96 -0.73 -10.64 -7.98
C LYS A 96 -0.41 -9.49 -8.94
N GLU A 97 -0.68 -8.26 -8.52
CA GLU A 97 -0.54 -7.08 -9.35
C GLU A 97 0.85 -6.47 -9.28
N LYS A 98 1.24 -5.74 -10.33
CA LYS A 98 2.48 -4.96 -10.36
C LYS A 98 2.25 -3.60 -9.70
N ASN A 99 2.19 -3.60 -8.38
CA ASN A 99 2.03 -2.36 -7.63
C ASN A 99 3.31 -1.51 -7.69
N GLN A 100 3.14 -0.20 -7.78
CA GLN A 100 4.21 0.78 -7.58
C GLN A 100 4.15 1.25 -6.12
N ILE A 101 5.24 1.05 -5.39
CA ILE A 101 5.33 1.44 -3.99
C ILE A 101 6.48 2.42 -3.86
N GLU A 102 6.19 3.60 -3.32
CA GLU A 102 7.17 4.65 -3.06
C GLU A 102 7.19 4.98 -1.58
N LEU A 103 8.39 5.05 -1.02
CA LEU A 103 8.63 5.50 0.34
C LEU A 103 9.16 6.92 0.30
N HIS A 104 8.46 7.83 0.93
CA HIS A 104 8.86 9.22 1.05
C HIS A 104 9.57 9.46 2.39
N ASN A 105 10.30 10.58 2.50
CA ASN A 105 11.08 10.96 3.67
C ASN A 105 12.32 10.09 3.94
N LEU A 106 12.78 9.33 2.96
CA LEU A 106 14.03 8.59 3.02
C LEU A 106 15.15 9.38 2.33
N ASP A 107 16.37 9.18 2.79
CA ASP A 107 17.55 9.68 2.09
C ASP A 107 17.85 8.84 0.82
N LYS A 108 18.86 9.23 0.08
CA LYS A 108 19.28 8.54 -1.16
C LYS A 108 19.70 7.07 -0.96
N ASN A 109 19.95 6.65 0.29
CA ASN A 109 20.33 5.28 0.64
C ASN A 109 19.14 4.46 1.16
N GLY A 110 17.94 5.04 1.19
CA GLY A 110 16.75 4.41 1.76
C GLY A 110 16.75 4.39 3.30
N ALA A 111 17.41 5.36 3.93
CA ALA A 111 17.50 5.47 5.37
C ALA A 111 16.93 6.79 5.89
N ILE A 112 16.53 6.79 7.16
CA ILE A 112 16.18 7.98 7.94
C ILE A 112 17.20 8.10 9.06
N THR A 113 17.81 9.27 9.22
CA THR A 113 18.72 9.50 10.34
C THR A 113 17.94 9.59 11.64
N TYR A 114 18.34 8.79 12.64
CA TYR A 114 17.79 8.83 13.98
C TYR A 114 17.87 10.24 14.58
N ASN A 115 16.75 10.73 15.11
CA ASN A 115 16.65 12.08 15.66
C ASN A 115 16.01 12.11 17.05
N VAL A 116 15.96 10.95 17.73
CA VAL A 116 15.34 10.70 19.04
C VAL A 116 13.85 11.01 19.11
N CYS A 117 13.21 11.16 18.00
CA CYS A 117 11.77 11.39 17.89
C CYS A 117 11.10 10.20 17.19
N PRO A 118 9.82 9.94 17.44
CA PRO A 118 9.05 8.99 16.64
C PRO A 118 9.10 9.38 15.17
N ILE A 119 9.48 8.43 14.33
CA ILE A 119 9.63 8.61 12.90
C ILE A 119 8.34 8.17 12.22
N GLN A 120 7.90 8.94 11.24
CA GLN A 120 6.81 8.56 10.36
C GLN A 120 7.37 8.27 8.97
N VAL A 121 7.01 7.12 8.44
CA VAL A 121 7.30 6.75 7.06
C VAL A 121 6.03 6.96 6.25
N ASP A 122 6.16 7.74 5.20
CA ASP A 122 5.09 7.99 4.26
C ASP A 122 5.20 6.97 3.12
N VAL A 123 4.11 6.21 2.92
CA VAL A 123 4.05 5.12 1.95
C VAL A 123 2.98 5.46 0.93
N HIS A 124 3.38 5.53 -0.33
CA HIS A 124 2.48 5.70 -1.46
C HIS A 124 2.35 4.40 -2.23
N VAL A 125 1.12 4.00 -2.53
CA VAL A 125 0.82 2.79 -3.29
C VAL A 125 -0.04 3.13 -4.49
N VAL A 126 0.42 2.74 -5.67
CA VAL A 126 -0.36 2.79 -6.91
C VAL A 126 -0.50 1.35 -7.41
N ASP A 127 -1.71 0.91 -7.68
CA ASP A 127 -1.98 -0.44 -8.17
C ASP A 127 -1.51 -0.65 -9.63
N GLY A 128 -1.59 -1.88 -10.11
CA GLY A 128 -1.20 -2.24 -11.46
C GLY A 128 -2.03 -1.57 -12.55
N TYR A 129 -3.14 -0.94 -12.21
CA TYR A 129 -4.06 -0.24 -13.12
C TYR A 129 -3.93 1.29 -13.05
N GLY A 130 -3.06 1.80 -12.17
CA GLY A 130 -2.80 3.24 -12.03
C GLY A 130 -3.65 3.95 -10.98
N HIS A 131 -4.42 3.23 -10.16
CA HIS A 131 -5.19 3.84 -9.08
C HIS A 131 -4.33 3.99 -7.82
N THR A 132 -4.44 5.13 -7.18
CA THR A 132 -3.78 5.37 -5.90
C THR A 132 -4.61 4.81 -4.75
N ALA A 133 -4.02 3.89 -3.99
CA ALA A 133 -4.63 3.40 -2.75
C ALA A 133 -4.44 4.42 -1.62
N VAL A 134 -5.46 4.59 -0.81
CA VAL A 134 -5.50 5.59 0.26
C VAL A 134 -5.28 4.93 1.62
N ARG A 135 -4.27 5.39 2.36
CA ARG A 135 -3.98 4.92 3.71
C ARG A 135 -5.19 5.12 4.63
N ASP A 136 -5.43 4.17 5.54
CA ASP A 136 -6.53 4.11 6.51
C ASP A 136 -7.94 3.99 5.89
N LYS A 137 -8.02 3.95 4.56
CA LYS A 137 -9.22 3.62 3.80
C LYS A 137 -9.03 2.30 3.04
N ASP A 138 -7.94 2.20 2.30
CA ASP A 138 -7.65 1.04 1.46
C ASP A 138 -6.63 0.10 2.10
N TYR A 139 -5.73 0.61 2.93
CA TYR A 139 -4.74 -0.21 3.63
C TYR A 139 -4.32 0.40 4.97
N THR A 140 -3.89 -0.47 5.86
CA THR A 140 -3.18 -0.10 7.08
C THR A 140 -1.69 -0.34 6.94
N VAL A 141 -0.88 0.39 7.71
CA VAL A 141 0.57 0.25 7.75
C VAL A 141 1.00 -0.22 9.13
N SER A 142 1.80 -1.26 9.18
CA SER A 142 2.50 -1.69 10.39
C SER A 142 3.96 -1.95 10.11
N PHE A 143 4.77 -2.03 11.16
CA PHE A 143 6.22 -2.18 11.05
C PHE A 143 6.68 -3.38 11.85
N LEU A 144 7.65 -4.11 11.32
CA LEU A 144 8.34 -5.20 12.01
C LEU A 144 9.81 -4.82 12.19
N ASP A 145 10.37 -5.15 13.33
CA ASP A 145 11.82 -5.04 13.58
C ASP A 145 12.62 -6.14 12.86
N GLU A 146 13.93 -6.17 13.09
CA GLU A 146 14.83 -7.18 12.49
C GLU A 146 14.49 -8.62 12.90
N ASN A 147 13.80 -8.81 14.03
CA ASN A 147 13.39 -10.11 14.54
C ASN A 147 11.99 -10.52 14.04
N GLY A 148 11.33 -9.67 13.24
CA GLY A 148 9.96 -9.87 12.80
C GLY A 148 8.91 -9.54 13.86
N THR A 149 9.29 -8.83 14.92
CA THR A 149 8.36 -8.38 15.97
C THR A 149 7.71 -7.08 15.56
N GLN A 150 6.39 -7.00 15.70
CA GLN A 150 5.66 -5.76 15.43
C GLN A 150 6.06 -4.67 16.42
N VAL A 151 6.29 -3.47 15.90
CA VAL A 151 6.58 -2.27 16.66
C VAL A 151 5.52 -1.21 16.42
N ASP A 152 5.05 -0.60 17.52
CA ASP A 152 4.00 0.43 17.44
C ASP A 152 4.58 1.80 17.10
N THR A 153 5.85 2.03 17.40
CA THR A 153 6.51 3.32 17.23
C THR A 153 7.93 3.13 16.71
N LEU A 154 8.26 3.83 15.64
CA LEU A 154 9.59 3.85 15.06
C LEU A 154 10.45 4.88 15.79
N SER A 155 11.08 4.47 16.89
CA SER A 155 11.84 5.37 17.78
C SER A 155 13.28 4.95 18.00
N GLU A 156 13.71 3.83 17.49
CA GLU A 156 15.07 3.30 17.70
C GLU A 156 15.80 3.06 16.38
N PRO A 157 17.14 3.23 16.35
CA PRO A 157 17.93 2.81 15.19
C PRO A 157 17.80 1.33 14.93
N GLY A 158 17.70 0.96 13.65
CA GLY A 158 17.54 -0.43 13.24
C GLY A 158 17.00 -0.56 11.83
N LYS A 159 16.84 -1.80 11.38
CA LYS A 159 16.22 -2.13 10.10
C LYS A 159 14.79 -2.55 10.33
N TYR A 160 13.91 -2.05 9.49
CA TYR A 160 12.48 -2.27 9.63
C TYR A 160 11.89 -2.76 8.31
N THR A 161 10.90 -3.62 8.47
CA THR A 161 10.05 -4.10 7.37
C THR A 161 8.68 -3.44 7.49
N ILE A 162 8.17 -2.95 6.39
CA ILE A 162 6.83 -2.38 6.29
C ILE A 162 5.87 -3.49 5.87
N VAL A 163 4.72 -3.52 6.53
CA VAL A 163 3.60 -4.39 6.18
C VAL A 163 2.41 -3.52 5.82
N LEU A 164 1.86 -3.75 4.63
CA LEU A 164 0.64 -3.12 4.14
C LEU A 164 -0.47 -4.17 4.13
N ASP A 165 -1.53 -3.94 4.89
CA ASP A 165 -2.67 -4.85 5.00
C ASP A 165 -3.91 -4.20 4.39
N PHE A 166 -4.43 -4.81 3.32
CA PHE A 166 -5.56 -4.32 2.53
C PHE A 166 -6.90 -4.91 2.96
N SER A 167 -6.96 -5.59 4.11
CA SER A 167 -8.18 -6.23 4.60
C SER A 167 -9.35 -5.28 4.87
N ILE A 168 -9.05 -4.00 5.11
CA ILE A 168 -10.05 -2.96 5.36
C ILE A 168 -10.68 -2.41 4.07
N SER A 169 -10.08 -2.66 2.92
CA SER A 169 -10.50 -2.06 1.65
C SER A 169 -11.75 -2.72 1.06
N ASP A 170 -12.59 -1.91 0.45
CA ASP A 170 -13.68 -2.40 -0.39
C ASP A 170 -13.17 -2.79 -1.79
N ARG A 171 -12.05 -2.21 -2.24
CA ARG A 171 -11.48 -2.40 -3.58
C ARG A 171 -10.39 -3.46 -3.64
N TYR A 172 -9.57 -3.56 -2.60
CA TYR A 172 -8.37 -4.38 -2.59
C TYR A 172 -8.46 -5.55 -1.62
N THR A 173 -7.63 -6.55 -1.85
CA THR A 173 -7.41 -7.66 -0.92
C THR A 173 -5.94 -8.08 -0.95
N GLY A 174 -5.51 -8.74 0.11
CA GLY A 174 -4.14 -9.23 0.24
C GLY A 174 -3.30 -8.41 1.21
N LYS A 175 -2.04 -8.82 1.32
CA LYS A 175 -1.05 -8.23 2.21
C LYS A 175 0.29 -8.15 1.51
N LEU A 176 0.93 -7.01 1.59
CA LEU A 176 2.29 -6.81 1.08
C LEU A 176 3.24 -6.64 2.26
N GLU A 177 4.29 -7.45 2.27
CA GLU A 177 5.33 -7.39 3.28
C GLU A 177 6.69 -7.24 2.61
N GLY A 178 7.59 -6.50 3.25
CA GLY A 178 8.92 -6.23 2.74
C GLY A 178 9.72 -7.50 2.45
N ASN A 179 9.91 -7.77 1.18
CA ASN A 179 10.83 -8.79 0.70
C ASN A 179 11.92 -8.14 -0.17
N GLY A 180 12.84 -8.92 -0.70
CA GLY A 180 13.96 -8.41 -1.49
C GLY A 180 13.59 -7.66 -2.78
N THR A 181 12.33 -7.65 -3.19
CA THR A 181 11.88 -7.11 -4.49
C THR A 181 10.98 -5.87 -4.37
N ASN A 182 10.32 -5.64 -3.25
CA ASN A 182 9.24 -4.64 -3.15
C ASN A 182 9.55 -3.39 -2.31
N ARG A 183 10.78 -3.02 -2.09
CA ARG A 183 11.19 -1.77 -1.39
C ARG A 183 10.50 -1.48 -0.04
N LEU A 184 9.70 -2.40 0.52
CA LEU A 184 9.02 -2.23 1.80
C LEU A 184 9.97 -2.46 2.99
N ARG A 185 11.21 -1.94 2.88
CA ARG A 185 12.23 -1.99 3.91
C ARG A 185 12.96 -0.66 3.97
N PHE A 186 13.30 -0.25 5.17
CA PHE A 186 14.09 0.94 5.41
C PHE A 186 14.96 0.78 6.66
N GLU A 187 15.88 1.70 6.85
CA GLU A 187 16.77 1.75 8.01
C GLU A 187 16.59 3.07 8.75
N ILE A 188 16.49 3.00 10.05
CA ILE A 188 16.73 4.17 10.92
C ILE A 188 18.22 4.13 11.26
N ALA A 189 18.99 4.96 10.58
CA ALA A 189 20.42 5.04 10.78
C ALA A 189 20.76 5.73 12.10
N LYS A 190 21.80 5.25 12.80
CA LYS A 190 22.29 5.86 14.04
C LYS A 190 22.65 7.34 13.81
N LEU A 191 22.38 8.16 14.80
CA LEU A 191 22.80 9.55 14.79
C LEU A 191 24.33 9.62 14.84
N PRO A 192 25.00 10.31 13.88
CA PRO A 192 26.43 10.51 13.94
C PRO A 192 26.82 11.34 15.17
N MET A 193 27.83 10.90 15.92
CA MET A 193 28.27 11.55 17.16
C MET A 193 28.68 13.02 16.94
N ASN A 194 29.22 13.37 15.77
CA ASN A 194 29.56 14.75 15.43
C ASN A 194 28.38 15.73 15.33
N ARG A 195 27.14 15.19 15.32
CA ARG A 195 25.90 16.00 15.36
C ARG A 195 25.29 16.07 16.76
N ALA A 196 25.83 15.32 17.72
CA ALA A 196 25.29 15.29 19.09
C ALA A 196 25.63 16.55 19.90
N GLY A 197 26.53 17.42 19.42
CA GLY A 197 26.80 18.74 20.01
C GLY A 197 27.31 18.64 21.45
N PHE A 198 28.45 17.98 21.64
CA PHE A 198 29.15 18.02 22.93
C PHE A 198 29.83 19.36 23.09
N GLY A 199 29.35 20.17 24.02
CA GLY A 199 30.06 21.37 24.45
C GLY A 199 31.18 21.03 25.44
N ASP A 200 32.18 21.90 25.54
CA ASP A 200 33.19 21.80 26.61
C ASP A 200 32.52 21.88 27.98
N VAL A 201 32.76 20.87 28.80
CA VAL A 201 32.25 20.86 30.16
C VAL A 201 33.34 21.34 31.09
N GLN A 202 33.12 22.46 31.77
CA GLN A 202 33.97 22.98 32.84
C GLN A 202 33.31 22.68 34.17
N ALA A 203 34.02 21.98 35.02
CA ALA A 203 33.58 21.74 36.40
C ALA A 203 34.68 22.14 37.37
N PRO A 204 34.37 22.81 38.51
CA PRO A 204 35.36 23.08 39.52
C PRO A 204 35.89 21.77 40.15
N TYR A 205 37.17 21.76 40.47
CA TYR A 205 37.77 20.62 41.17
C TYR A 205 37.03 20.34 42.48
N SER A 206 36.48 19.14 42.61
CA SER A 206 35.67 18.72 43.78
C SER A 206 36.32 17.58 44.59
N GLY A 207 37.49 17.09 44.18
CA GLY A 207 38.10 15.90 44.75
C GLY A 207 37.43 14.58 44.34
N LYS A 208 36.43 14.64 43.50
CA LYS A 208 35.74 13.47 42.93
C LYS A 208 36.30 13.11 41.56
N SER A 209 36.02 11.89 41.11
CA SER A 209 36.36 11.50 39.74
C SER A 209 35.61 12.37 38.72
N ILE A 210 36.16 12.52 37.55
CA ILE A 210 35.47 13.24 36.44
C ILE A 210 34.14 12.56 36.12
N ALA A 211 34.10 11.25 36.15
CA ALA A 211 32.87 10.48 35.94
C ALA A 211 31.75 10.86 36.92
N ASP A 212 32.09 11.16 38.18
CA ASP A 212 31.10 11.53 39.20
C ASP A 212 30.57 12.97 39.03
N VAL A 213 31.27 13.85 38.27
CA VAL A 213 30.87 15.24 38.12
C VAL A 213 30.24 15.54 36.76
N MET A 214 30.43 14.65 35.81
CA MET A 214 29.78 14.85 34.51
C MET A 214 28.31 14.52 34.60
N SER A 215 27.48 15.47 34.28
CA SER A 215 26.06 15.26 34.12
C SER A 215 25.78 14.44 32.87
N ALA A 216 24.67 13.70 32.87
CA ALA A 216 24.22 13.01 31.68
C ALA A 216 24.10 13.98 30.48
N MET A 217 24.60 13.57 29.34
CA MET A 217 24.47 14.35 28.12
C MET A 217 23.01 14.39 27.67
N THR A 218 22.59 15.54 27.20
CA THR A 218 21.22 15.74 26.70
C THR A 218 21.27 16.07 25.22
N PHE A 219 20.51 15.34 24.45
CA PHE A 219 20.26 15.64 23.04
C PHE A 219 18.91 16.32 22.90
N VAL A 220 18.84 17.34 22.07
CA VAL A 220 17.58 18.03 21.73
C VAL A 220 17.29 17.80 20.28
N GLY A 221 16.25 16.99 20.01
CA GLY A 221 15.71 16.81 18.67
C GLY A 221 14.40 17.58 18.48
N THR A 222 13.85 17.52 17.29
CA THR A 222 12.53 18.07 16.97
C THR A 222 11.62 16.95 16.48
N THR A 223 10.35 16.99 16.88
CA THR A 223 9.31 16.15 16.30
C THR A 223 8.99 16.58 14.87
N THR A 224 8.24 15.76 14.13
CA THR A 224 7.78 16.10 12.76
C THR A 224 6.94 17.37 12.71
N ASP A 225 6.31 17.75 13.83
CA ASP A 225 5.56 19.00 13.99
C ASP A 225 6.42 20.15 14.54
N GLY A 226 7.75 19.97 14.60
CA GLY A 226 8.70 20.98 15.01
C GLY A 226 8.85 21.22 16.52
N LYS A 227 8.18 20.41 17.37
CA LYS A 227 8.30 20.57 18.82
C LYS A 227 9.62 20.03 19.35
N PRO A 228 10.26 20.70 20.30
CA PRO A 228 11.51 20.24 20.88
C PRO A 228 11.29 18.95 21.70
N TYR A 229 12.20 18.01 21.53
CA TYR A 229 12.24 16.75 22.24
C TYR A 229 13.61 16.59 22.92
N LYS A 230 13.64 16.15 24.18
CA LYS A 230 14.87 15.90 24.90
C LYS A 230 15.00 14.44 25.27
N LYS A 231 16.13 13.83 24.93
CA LYS A 231 16.54 12.52 25.42
C LYS A 231 17.82 12.67 26.23
N THR A 232 17.86 12.10 27.41
CA THR A 232 19.07 12.00 28.22
C THR A 232 19.77 10.70 27.86
N PHE A 233 21.02 10.82 27.42
CA PHE A 233 21.88 9.68 27.14
C PHE A 233 22.51 9.19 28.45
N LYS A 234 22.72 7.89 28.58
CA LYS A 234 23.30 7.25 29.73
C LYS A 234 24.63 6.61 29.40
N GLU A 235 25.63 6.84 30.25
CA GLU A 235 26.92 6.16 30.16
C GLU A 235 26.74 4.66 30.39
N GLY A 236 27.45 3.87 29.57
CA GLY A 236 27.38 2.40 29.57
C GLY A 236 26.21 1.81 28.78
N GLU A 237 25.19 2.60 28.44
CA GLU A 237 24.07 2.22 27.58
C GLU A 237 24.19 2.88 26.20
N ASP A 238 24.20 4.21 26.18
CA ASP A 238 24.17 5.01 24.94
C ASP A 238 25.58 5.43 24.49
N TYR A 239 26.53 5.58 25.40
CA TYR A 239 27.92 5.99 25.15
C TYR A 239 28.90 5.47 26.20
N THR A 240 30.18 5.50 25.86
CA THR A 240 31.29 5.20 26.80
C THR A 240 32.27 6.37 26.81
N LEU A 241 32.66 6.84 27.99
CA LEU A 241 33.68 7.84 28.17
C LEU A 241 35.06 7.18 28.32
N THR A 242 36.03 7.73 27.62
CA THR A 242 37.45 7.41 27.82
C THR A 242 38.16 8.64 28.28
N TYR A 243 38.97 8.51 29.33
CA TYR A 243 39.77 9.59 29.90
C TYR A 243 41.24 9.35 29.54
N SER A 244 41.91 10.34 29.04
CA SER A 244 43.35 10.32 28.73
C SER A 244 44.14 11.30 29.58
#